data_efa1acea47f75e673860cf0eabd39c1c
#
_entry.id   efa1acea47f75e673860cf0eabd39c1c
#
_cell.length_a   1.000
_cell.length_b   1.000
_cell.length_c   1.000
_cell.angle_alpha   90.00
_cell.angle_beta   90.00
_cell.angle_gamma   90.00
#
_symmetry.space_group_name_H-M   'P 1'
#
loop_
_entity.id
_entity.type
_entity.pdbx_description
1 polymer ?
#
loop_
_entity_poly.entity_id
_entity_poly.type
_entity_poly.pdbx_seq_one_letter_code
_entity_poly.pdbx_strand_id
1 'polypeptide(L)'
;SLEMSRDFISRWKDHDLIIPSVAPHAPYTCTPEILHATAALAAEFDVPLHTHLAETSVEVENMRRENRMPVIPYVKKQNLFDAKVLAAHCVHVDDGEMHTLHHAGAGVAHNPSSNLKLSSGVAPIKRMLEIGLNVGIGTDGPASNNDLDMFEEMRLTSFLQKGFSGDPTALPARTTLLMATRLGANALHIGHLCG
;
A
#
# COMPACT_ATOMS: atom_id res chain seq x y z
N SER A 1 -11.44 11.23 14.89
CA SER A 1 -11.11 10.45 16.10
C SER A 1 -11.42 8.98 15.87
N LEU A 2 -10.84 8.09 16.65
CA LEU A 2 -11.11 6.63 16.59
C LEU A 2 -12.60 6.32 16.81
N GLU A 3 -13.28 7.06 17.67
CA GLU A 3 -14.71 6.93 17.91
C GLU A 3 -15.52 7.19 16.63
N MET A 4 -15.24 8.29 15.91
CA MET A 4 -15.89 8.55 14.62
C MET A 4 -15.65 7.47 13.58
N SER A 5 -14.43 6.90 13.56
CA SER A 5 -14.12 5.77 12.66
C SER A 5 -14.93 4.53 13.04
N ARG A 6 -15.05 4.23 14.33
CA ARG A 6 -15.88 3.14 14.85
C ARG A 6 -17.34 3.29 14.46
N ASP A 7 -17.91 4.48 14.66
CA ASP A 7 -19.30 4.78 14.31
C ASP A 7 -19.53 4.65 12.80
N PHE A 8 -18.58 5.15 11.99
CA PHE A 8 -18.65 5.04 10.54
C PHE A 8 -18.61 3.56 10.10
N ILE A 9 -17.66 2.78 10.61
CA ILE A 9 -17.55 1.36 10.28
C ILE A 9 -18.82 0.61 10.71
N SER A 10 -19.29 0.81 11.94
CA SER A 10 -20.50 0.18 12.48
C SER A 10 -21.74 0.46 11.62
N ARG A 11 -21.80 1.66 11.04
CA ARG A 11 -22.91 2.06 10.16
C ARG A 11 -22.86 1.42 8.78
N TRP A 12 -21.65 1.18 8.23
CA TRP A 12 -21.49 0.85 6.82
C TRP A 12 -20.94 -0.57 6.55
N LYS A 13 -20.48 -1.32 7.56
CA LYS A 13 -19.83 -2.63 7.38
C LYS A 13 -20.70 -3.69 6.69
N ASP A 14 -22.01 -3.57 6.82
CA ASP A 14 -22.97 -4.53 6.26
C ASP A 14 -23.68 -3.99 5.01
N HIS A 15 -23.12 -2.93 4.38
CA HIS A 15 -23.73 -2.32 3.20
C HIS A 15 -23.23 -3.01 1.92
N ASP A 16 -24.14 -3.32 1.00
CA ASP A 16 -23.84 -4.11 -0.22
C ASP A 16 -22.78 -3.48 -1.15
N LEU A 17 -22.66 -2.15 -1.14
CA LEU A 17 -21.77 -1.41 -2.06
C LEU A 17 -20.64 -0.65 -1.35
N ILE A 18 -20.58 -0.68 -0.02
CA ILE A 18 -19.60 0.10 0.75
C ILE A 18 -18.80 -0.84 1.64
N ILE A 19 -17.49 -0.83 1.44
CA ILE A 19 -16.54 -1.53 2.31
C ILE A 19 -15.77 -0.44 3.07
N PRO A 20 -16.08 -0.20 4.35
CA PRO A 20 -15.35 0.78 5.14
C PRO A 20 -13.92 0.31 5.43
N SER A 21 -13.01 1.24 5.61
CA SER A 21 -11.62 0.96 6.01
C SER A 21 -11.14 1.94 7.07
N VAL A 22 -10.08 1.58 7.78
CA VAL A 22 -9.35 2.48 8.69
C VAL A 22 -8.12 3.00 7.95
N ALA A 23 -7.85 4.31 8.03
CA ALA A 23 -6.76 4.91 7.27
C ALA A 23 -5.90 5.88 8.12
N PRO A 24 -4.99 5.36 8.99
CA PRO A 24 -3.96 6.20 9.58
C PRO A 24 -3.03 6.70 8.46
N HIS A 25 -2.69 7.99 8.47
CA HIS A 25 -1.97 8.61 7.37
C HIS A 25 -0.63 7.92 7.06
N ALA A 26 0.32 7.99 8.00
CA ALA A 26 1.65 7.42 7.84
C ALA A 26 2.35 7.26 9.20
N PRO A 27 3.36 6.39 9.34
CA PRO A 27 4.08 6.20 10.60
C PRO A 27 4.77 7.47 11.14
N TYR A 28 5.17 8.39 10.27
CA TYR A 28 5.83 9.63 10.67
C TYR A 28 4.86 10.76 11.09
N THR A 29 3.56 10.58 10.85
CA THR A 29 2.51 11.56 11.26
C THR A 29 1.59 11.00 12.35
N CYS A 30 1.67 9.71 12.65
CA CYS A 30 0.87 9.05 13.65
C CYS A 30 1.75 8.59 14.81
N THR A 31 1.27 8.74 16.05
CA THR A 31 1.98 8.19 17.20
C THR A 31 1.86 6.66 17.24
N PRO A 32 2.77 5.95 17.95
CA PRO A 32 2.68 4.50 18.13
C PRO A 32 1.30 4.04 18.65
N GLU A 33 0.73 4.81 19.59
CA GLU A 33 -0.58 4.52 20.20
C GLU A 33 -1.71 4.61 19.17
N ILE A 34 -1.65 5.59 18.27
CA ILE A 34 -2.63 5.73 17.17
C ILE A 34 -2.49 4.60 16.18
N LEU A 35 -1.28 4.23 15.78
CA LEU A 35 -1.04 3.10 14.87
C LEU A 35 -1.58 1.80 15.47
N HIS A 36 -1.25 1.52 16.72
CA HIS A 36 -1.75 0.33 17.42
C HIS A 36 -3.28 0.34 17.54
N ALA A 37 -3.87 1.47 17.96
CA ALA A 37 -5.31 1.56 18.16
C ALA A 37 -6.10 1.49 16.85
N THR A 38 -5.55 2.02 15.73
CA THR A 38 -6.17 1.88 14.40
C THR A 38 -6.08 0.46 13.87
N ALA A 39 -4.97 -0.25 14.10
CA ALA A 39 -4.84 -1.66 13.76
C ALA A 39 -5.82 -2.53 14.55
N ALA A 40 -5.92 -2.32 15.87
CA ALA A 40 -6.88 -3.01 16.72
C ALA A 40 -8.34 -2.77 16.26
N LEU A 41 -8.68 -1.53 15.90
CA LEU A 41 -10.00 -1.18 15.39
C LEU A 41 -10.31 -1.89 14.07
N ALA A 42 -9.36 -1.90 13.13
CA ALA A 42 -9.51 -2.57 11.85
C ALA A 42 -9.68 -4.09 12.02
N ALA A 43 -8.88 -4.71 12.89
CA ALA A 43 -8.96 -6.14 13.22
C ALA A 43 -10.30 -6.49 13.91
N GLU A 44 -10.77 -5.67 14.84
CA GLU A 44 -12.05 -5.88 15.54
C GLU A 44 -13.25 -5.98 14.58
N PHE A 45 -13.27 -5.14 13.55
CA PHE A 45 -14.35 -5.09 12.57
C PHE A 45 -14.07 -5.92 11.31
N ASP A 46 -12.90 -6.55 11.21
CA ASP A 46 -12.41 -7.30 10.03
C ASP A 46 -12.43 -6.46 8.74
N VAL A 47 -12.09 -5.16 8.85
CA VAL A 47 -12.03 -4.22 7.72
C VAL A 47 -10.58 -3.93 7.32
N PRO A 48 -10.31 -3.52 6.06
CA PRO A 48 -8.98 -3.14 5.62
C PRO A 48 -8.41 -1.94 6.38
N LEU A 49 -7.07 -1.89 6.51
CA LEU A 49 -6.32 -0.75 6.99
C LEU A 49 -5.42 -0.22 5.88
N HIS A 50 -5.58 1.04 5.51
CA HIS A 50 -4.76 1.73 4.52
C HIS A 50 -3.77 2.66 5.20
N THR A 51 -2.50 2.67 4.74
CA THR A 51 -1.51 3.64 5.21
C THR A 51 -0.38 3.80 4.21
N HIS A 52 0.29 4.96 4.21
CA HIS A 52 1.49 5.20 3.39
C HIS A 52 2.70 4.63 4.11
N LEU A 53 3.52 3.84 3.42
CA LEU A 53 4.71 3.21 3.98
C LEU A 53 5.91 3.35 3.03
N ALA A 54 7.02 3.83 3.56
CA ALA A 54 8.31 3.91 2.86
C ALA A 54 8.20 4.61 1.50
N GLU A 55 7.45 5.72 1.43
CA GLU A 55 7.23 6.47 0.21
C GLU A 55 8.48 7.22 -0.22
N THR A 56 9.13 7.96 0.70
CA THR A 56 10.28 8.80 0.38
C THR A 56 11.53 8.34 1.11
N SER A 57 12.72 8.61 0.52
CA SER A 57 14.00 8.35 1.19
C SER A 57 14.12 9.10 2.50
N VAL A 58 13.59 10.33 2.56
CA VAL A 58 13.61 11.17 3.77
C VAL A 58 12.79 10.53 4.90
N GLU A 59 11.61 9.96 4.60
CA GLU A 59 10.83 9.19 5.56
C GLU A 59 11.65 8.05 6.15
N VAL A 60 12.24 7.22 5.28
CA VAL A 60 13.01 6.04 5.69
C VAL A 60 14.24 6.42 6.51
N GLU A 61 14.98 7.46 6.11
CA GLU A 61 16.14 7.97 6.85
C GLU A 61 15.75 8.52 8.23
N ASN A 62 14.67 9.29 8.30
CA ASN A 62 14.15 9.81 9.56
C ASN A 62 13.70 8.68 10.49
N MET A 63 12.96 7.70 9.98
CA MET A 63 12.52 6.54 10.77
C MET A 63 13.71 5.75 11.33
N ARG A 64 14.75 5.52 10.52
CA ARG A 64 16.00 4.87 10.98
C ARG A 64 16.71 5.67 12.06
N ARG A 65 16.79 7.01 11.89
CA ARG A 65 17.45 7.90 12.85
C ARG A 65 16.70 7.97 14.19
N GLU A 66 15.39 8.13 14.15
CA GLU A 66 14.55 8.41 15.32
C GLU A 66 14.12 7.13 16.04
N ASN A 67 13.77 6.08 15.29
CA ASN A 67 13.27 4.82 15.85
C ASN A 67 14.31 3.69 15.82
N ARG A 68 15.49 3.92 15.23
CA ARG A 68 16.60 2.96 15.08
C ARG A 68 16.17 1.66 14.34
N MET A 69 15.18 1.76 13.49
CA MET A 69 14.70 0.65 12.65
C MET A 69 14.05 1.17 11.36
N PRO A 70 14.01 0.34 10.30
CA PRO A 70 13.31 0.66 9.07
C PRO A 70 11.78 0.76 9.27
N VAL A 71 11.08 1.27 8.24
CA VAL A 71 9.63 1.55 8.30
C VAL A 71 8.81 0.29 8.55
N ILE A 72 9.04 -0.79 7.80
CA ILE A 72 8.23 -2.00 7.89
C ILE A 72 8.42 -2.73 9.23
N PRO A 73 9.64 -2.95 9.73
CA PRO A 73 9.86 -3.45 11.09
C PRO A 73 9.22 -2.57 12.19
N TYR A 74 9.26 -1.23 12.01
CA TYR A 74 8.66 -0.31 12.97
C TYR A 74 7.14 -0.51 13.06
N VAL A 75 6.42 -0.50 11.94
CA VAL A 75 4.95 -0.69 11.96
C VAL A 75 4.55 -2.10 12.39
N LYS A 76 5.38 -3.11 12.10
CA LYS A 76 5.20 -4.46 12.64
C LYS A 76 5.25 -4.47 14.17
N LYS A 77 6.19 -3.75 14.76
CA LYS A 77 6.30 -3.59 16.22
C LYS A 77 5.07 -2.91 16.83
N GLN A 78 4.36 -2.09 16.07
CA GLN A 78 3.11 -1.46 16.48
C GLN A 78 1.88 -2.34 16.22
N ASN A 79 2.07 -3.61 15.88
CA ASN A 79 1.03 -4.60 15.57
C ASN A 79 0.14 -4.19 14.37
N LEU A 80 0.67 -3.38 13.43
CA LEU A 80 -0.10 -2.91 12.29
C LEU A 80 -0.59 -4.08 11.43
N PHE A 81 0.18 -5.15 11.35
CA PHE A 81 -0.14 -6.34 10.56
C PHE A 81 -1.10 -7.33 11.24
N ASP A 82 -1.66 -6.99 12.40
CA ASP A 82 -2.80 -7.71 12.97
C ASP A 82 -4.09 -7.40 12.17
N ALA A 83 -4.07 -6.32 11.39
CA ALA A 83 -5.13 -5.94 10.45
C ALA A 83 -4.80 -6.35 9.01
N LYS A 84 -5.81 -6.31 8.13
CA LYS A 84 -5.69 -6.48 6.67
C LYS A 84 -5.09 -5.22 6.05
N VAL A 85 -3.76 -5.15 5.96
CA VAL A 85 -3.05 -3.92 5.55
C VAL A 85 -2.95 -3.79 4.04
N LEU A 86 -3.29 -2.60 3.52
CA LEU A 86 -2.85 -2.08 2.22
C LEU A 86 -1.79 -1.00 2.46
N ALA A 87 -0.57 -1.27 2.03
CA ALA A 87 0.56 -0.36 2.10
C ALA A 87 0.67 0.44 0.80
N ALA A 88 0.45 1.75 0.86
CA ALA A 88 0.63 2.62 -0.30
C ALA A 88 2.11 2.94 -0.51
N HIS A 89 2.51 3.05 -1.79
CA HIS A 89 3.82 3.40 -2.31
C HIS A 89 4.88 2.32 -2.17
N CYS A 90 5.40 2.03 -0.99
CA CYS A 90 6.48 1.06 -0.75
C CYS A 90 7.68 1.26 -1.71
N VAL A 91 8.09 2.52 -1.95
CA VAL A 91 9.17 2.86 -2.90
C VAL A 91 10.52 2.43 -2.36
N HIS A 92 10.78 2.71 -1.08
CA HIS A 92 12.07 2.53 -0.44
C HIS A 92 12.07 1.35 0.55
N VAL A 93 11.69 0.17 0.06
CA VAL A 93 11.71 -1.09 0.82
C VAL A 93 12.82 -2.01 0.32
N ASP A 94 13.48 -2.71 1.22
CA ASP A 94 14.47 -3.74 0.89
C ASP A 94 13.82 -5.14 0.77
N ASP A 95 14.62 -6.14 0.37
CA ASP A 95 14.16 -7.53 0.22
C ASP A 95 13.58 -8.10 1.52
N GLY A 96 14.20 -7.81 2.67
CA GLY A 96 13.71 -8.27 3.97
C GLY A 96 12.37 -7.64 4.36
N GLU A 97 12.20 -6.37 4.04
CA GLU A 97 10.93 -5.64 4.25
C GLU A 97 9.83 -6.17 3.32
N MET A 98 10.14 -6.44 2.04
CA MET A 98 9.19 -7.05 1.10
C MET A 98 8.76 -8.45 1.55
N HIS A 99 9.67 -9.29 2.04
CA HIS A 99 9.34 -10.58 2.62
C HIS A 99 8.48 -10.44 3.89
N THR A 100 8.74 -9.42 4.71
CA THR A 100 7.92 -9.15 5.91
C THR A 100 6.48 -8.80 5.52
N LEU A 101 6.28 -7.93 4.51
CA LEU A 101 4.97 -7.59 3.96
C LEU A 101 4.27 -8.85 3.40
N HIS A 102 4.99 -9.67 2.64
CA HIS A 102 4.44 -10.91 2.08
C HIS A 102 3.98 -11.88 3.18
N HIS A 103 4.81 -12.17 4.18
CA HIS A 103 4.44 -13.06 5.28
C HIS A 103 3.30 -12.51 6.14
N ALA A 104 3.17 -11.20 6.22
CA ALA A 104 2.03 -10.55 6.89
C ALA A 104 0.74 -10.58 6.06
N GLY A 105 0.80 -11.04 4.81
CA GLY A 105 -0.35 -11.01 3.90
C GLY A 105 -0.75 -9.61 3.46
N ALA A 106 0.11 -8.61 3.63
CA ALA A 106 -0.18 -7.23 3.25
C ALA A 106 -0.28 -7.08 1.73
N GLY A 107 -1.19 -6.22 1.29
CA GLY A 107 -1.24 -5.73 -0.08
C GLY A 107 -0.39 -4.47 -0.27
N VAL A 108 -0.01 -4.19 -1.51
CA VAL A 108 0.70 -2.95 -1.87
C VAL A 108 -0.09 -2.20 -2.94
N ALA A 109 -0.27 -0.88 -2.77
CA ALA A 109 -0.80 0.00 -3.78
C ALA A 109 0.36 0.78 -4.43
N HIS A 110 0.64 0.47 -5.70
CA HIS A 110 1.66 1.16 -6.50
C HIS A 110 1.04 2.37 -7.20
N ASN A 111 1.58 3.56 -6.95
CA ASN A 111 1.07 4.83 -7.45
C ASN A 111 2.16 5.53 -8.31
N PRO A 112 2.42 5.07 -9.54
CA PRO A 112 3.60 5.49 -10.30
C PRO A 112 3.61 6.98 -10.65
N SER A 113 2.49 7.56 -11.07
CA SER A 113 2.42 9.00 -11.38
C SER A 113 2.71 9.86 -10.15
N SER A 114 2.09 9.53 -9.02
CA SER A 114 2.34 10.23 -7.75
C SER A 114 3.81 10.12 -7.33
N ASN A 115 4.37 8.90 -7.34
CA ASN A 115 5.77 8.66 -6.97
C ASN A 115 6.74 9.48 -7.82
N LEU A 116 6.48 9.61 -9.13
CA LEU A 116 7.31 10.41 -10.03
C LEU A 116 7.10 11.91 -9.83
N LYS A 117 5.85 12.34 -9.74
CA LYS A 117 5.50 13.75 -9.59
C LYS A 117 6.08 14.35 -8.32
N LEU A 118 6.06 13.59 -7.22
CA LEU A 118 6.59 13.98 -5.92
C LEU A 118 8.09 13.64 -5.76
N SER A 119 8.73 13.07 -6.80
CA SER A 119 10.12 12.63 -6.77
C SER A 119 10.41 11.59 -5.67
N SER A 120 9.41 10.80 -5.30
CA SER A 120 9.56 9.71 -4.32
C SER A 120 10.45 8.58 -4.84
N GLY A 121 10.44 8.32 -6.16
CA GLY A 121 11.25 7.31 -6.81
C GLY A 121 10.45 6.22 -7.51
N VAL A 122 11.09 5.08 -7.79
CA VAL A 122 10.44 3.92 -8.47
C VAL A 122 10.42 2.72 -7.53
N ALA A 123 9.23 2.28 -7.17
CA ALA A 123 9.04 1.11 -6.32
C ALA A 123 9.51 -0.19 -7.03
N PRO A 124 10.08 -1.17 -6.30
CA PRO A 124 10.62 -2.42 -6.88
C PRO A 124 9.52 -3.44 -7.19
N ILE A 125 8.55 -3.07 -8.02
CA ILE A 125 7.31 -3.84 -8.28
C ILE A 125 7.59 -5.22 -8.87
N LYS A 126 8.54 -5.30 -9.83
CA LYS A 126 8.95 -6.59 -10.38
C LYS A 126 9.36 -7.56 -9.26
N ARG A 127 10.19 -7.09 -8.33
CA ARG A 127 10.68 -7.89 -7.22
C ARG A 127 9.57 -8.26 -6.23
N MET A 128 8.65 -7.35 -5.93
CA MET A 128 7.48 -7.63 -5.09
C MET A 128 6.62 -8.77 -5.65
N LEU A 129 6.36 -8.74 -6.97
CA LEU A 129 5.59 -9.79 -7.65
C LEU A 129 6.33 -11.13 -7.68
N GLU A 130 7.66 -11.13 -7.84
CA GLU A 130 8.48 -12.34 -7.77
C GLU A 130 8.43 -13.00 -6.38
N ILE A 131 8.37 -12.21 -5.32
CA ILE A 131 8.19 -12.68 -3.94
C ILE A 131 6.77 -13.21 -3.70
N GLY A 132 5.80 -12.82 -4.52
CA GLY A 132 4.39 -13.22 -4.39
C GLY A 132 3.53 -12.22 -3.62
N LEU A 133 3.98 -10.97 -3.45
CA LEU A 133 3.14 -9.90 -2.90
C LEU A 133 1.94 -9.62 -3.81
N ASN A 134 0.80 -9.36 -3.22
CA ASN A 134 -0.35 -8.80 -3.91
C ASN A 134 -0.11 -7.31 -4.15
N VAL A 135 0.15 -6.94 -5.40
CA VAL A 135 0.39 -5.54 -5.78
C VAL A 135 -0.73 -5.07 -6.70
N GLY A 136 -1.44 -4.04 -6.28
CA GLY A 136 -2.39 -3.29 -7.09
C GLY A 136 -1.79 -2.02 -7.65
N ILE A 137 -2.46 -1.40 -8.63
CA ILE A 137 -2.16 -0.08 -9.16
C ILE A 137 -3.19 0.90 -8.62
N GLY A 138 -2.73 2.05 -8.15
CA GLY A 138 -3.55 3.17 -7.72
C GLY A 138 -3.13 4.47 -8.39
N THR A 139 -4.03 5.44 -8.40
CA THR A 139 -3.78 6.78 -8.92
C THR A 139 -3.22 7.72 -7.86
N ASP A 140 -3.42 7.38 -6.57
CA ASP A 140 -3.30 8.33 -5.47
C ASP A 140 -4.32 9.49 -5.62
N GLY A 141 -4.17 10.56 -4.86
CA GLY A 141 -5.07 11.72 -4.92
C GLY A 141 -4.82 12.65 -6.11
N PRO A 142 -5.82 13.49 -6.49
CA PRO A 142 -5.67 14.40 -7.63
C PRO A 142 -4.54 15.43 -7.46
N ALA A 143 -4.17 15.76 -6.23
CA ALA A 143 -3.05 16.69 -5.99
C ALA A 143 -1.69 16.12 -6.40
N SER A 144 -1.50 14.80 -6.28
CA SER A 144 -0.27 14.10 -6.63
C SER A 144 -0.31 13.39 -8.00
N ASN A 145 -1.47 13.32 -8.66
CA ASN A 145 -1.65 12.66 -9.96
C ASN A 145 -2.08 13.63 -11.07
N ASN A 146 -3.18 14.31 -10.94
CA ASN A 146 -3.92 15.26 -11.77
C ASN A 146 -5.16 14.65 -12.46
N ASP A 147 -5.00 13.67 -13.38
CA ASP A 147 -6.09 13.15 -14.22
C ASP A 147 -6.75 11.89 -13.71
N LEU A 148 -6.09 11.13 -12.82
CA LEU A 148 -6.59 9.88 -12.25
C LEU A 148 -6.90 8.80 -13.30
N ASP A 149 -6.13 8.77 -14.41
CA ASP A 149 -6.28 7.80 -15.49
C ASP A 149 -5.59 6.47 -15.16
N MET A 150 -6.38 5.45 -14.87
CA MET A 150 -5.86 4.11 -14.56
C MET A 150 -5.14 3.45 -15.75
N PHE A 151 -5.50 3.76 -17.00
CA PHE A 151 -4.79 3.24 -18.18
C PHE A 151 -3.40 3.85 -18.31
N GLU A 152 -3.25 5.13 -17.97
CA GLU A 152 -1.94 5.78 -17.90
C GLU A 152 -1.09 5.16 -16.78
N GLU A 153 -1.64 4.95 -15.60
CA GLU A 153 -0.95 4.30 -14.48
C GLU A 153 -0.46 2.89 -14.87
N MET A 154 -1.27 2.10 -15.55
CA MET A 154 -0.89 0.76 -16.05
C MET A 154 0.28 0.85 -17.03
N ARG A 155 0.22 1.78 -18.00
CA ARG A 155 1.28 2.00 -18.99
C ARG A 155 2.58 2.42 -18.33
N LEU A 156 2.50 3.39 -17.41
CA LEU A 156 3.63 3.92 -16.68
C LEU A 156 4.29 2.84 -15.79
N THR A 157 3.48 2.07 -15.07
CA THR A 157 3.96 0.92 -14.28
C THR A 157 4.80 -0.02 -15.14
N SER A 158 4.29 -0.45 -16.31
CA SER A 158 5.03 -1.36 -17.19
C SER A 158 6.34 -0.75 -17.70
N PHE A 159 6.32 0.50 -18.15
CA PHE A 159 7.49 1.14 -18.75
C PHE A 159 8.58 1.44 -17.73
N LEU A 160 8.21 1.89 -16.54
CA LEU A 160 9.17 2.14 -15.47
C LEU A 160 9.90 0.85 -15.07
N GLN A 161 9.18 -0.24 -14.85
CA GLN A 161 9.83 -1.50 -14.46
C GLN A 161 10.76 -2.04 -15.56
N LYS A 162 10.40 -1.91 -16.85
CA LYS A 162 11.29 -2.25 -17.96
C LYS A 162 12.54 -1.38 -17.99
N GLY A 163 12.35 -0.07 -17.90
CA GLY A 163 13.45 0.89 -17.98
C GLY A 163 14.43 0.75 -16.82
N PHE A 164 13.92 0.61 -15.59
CA PHE A 164 14.76 0.50 -14.39
C PHE A 164 15.43 -0.86 -14.23
N SER A 165 14.76 -1.95 -14.62
CA SER A 165 15.38 -3.30 -14.55
C SER A 165 16.29 -3.62 -15.73
N GLY A 166 16.24 -2.85 -16.82
CA GLY A 166 16.92 -3.18 -18.07
C GLY A 166 16.37 -4.44 -18.76
N ASP A 167 15.18 -4.91 -18.35
CA ASP A 167 14.54 -6.11 -18.85
C ASP A 167 13.26 -5.75 -19.62
N PRO A 168 13.25 -5.85 -20.96
CA PRO A 168 12.09 -5.52 -21.78
C PRO A 168 10.89 -6.46 -21.55
N THR A 169 11.10 -7.60 -20.89
CA THR A 169 10.04 -8.58 -20.56
C THR A 169 9.38 -8.33 -19.20
N ALA A 170 9.96 -7.42 -18.38
CA ALA A 170 9.41 -7.07 -17.06
C ALA A 170 7.97 -6.54 -17.20
N LEU A 171 7.09 -6.93 -16.32
CA LEU A 171 5.68 -6.50 -16.26
C LEU A 171 5.00 -6.40 -17.65
N PRO A 172 4.72 -7.54 -18.29
CA PRO A 172 3.98 -7.54 -19.55
C PRO A 172 2.55 -6.99 -19.34
N ALA A 173 1.90 -6.52 -20.42
CA ALA A 173 0.58 -5.89 -20.38
C ALA A 173 -0.48 -6.70 -19.61
N ARG A 174 -0.44 -8.04 -19.71
CA ARG A 174 -1.34 -8.92 -18.94
C ARG A 174 -1.13 -8.77 -17.44
N THR A 175 0.11 -8.65 -16.98
CA THR A 175 0.41 -8.49 -15.55
C THR A 175 -0.08 -7.15 -15.02
N THR A 176 0.16 -6.06 -15.76
CA THR A 176 -0.33 -4.72 -15.36
C THR A 176 -1.86 -4.63 -15.37
N LEU A 177 -2.52 -5.29 -16.31
CA LEU A 177 -3.99 -5.40 -16.31
C LEU A 177 -4.50 -6.15 -15.05
N LEU A 178 -3.84 -7.26 -14.69
CA LEU A 178 -4.19 -7.98 -13.46
C LEU A 178 -3.93 -7.14 -12.21
N MET A 179 -2.87 -6.34 -12.17
CA MET A 179 -2.60 -5.42 -11.06
C MET A 179 -3.67 -4.33 -10.92
N ALA A 180 -4.20 -3.83 -12.05
CA ALA A 180 -5.30 -2.85 -12.04
C ALA A 180 -6.67 -3.45 -11.76
N THR A 181 -6.78 -4.78 -11.69
CA THR A 181 -8.04 -5.51 -11.50
C THR A 181 -7.93 -6.53 -10.36
N ARG A 182 -7.79 -7.80 -10.68
CA ARG A 182 -7.84 -8.91 -9.72
C ARG A 182 -6.74 -8.86 -8.64
N LEU A 183 -5.49 -8.54 -9.00
CA LEU A 183 -4.43 -8.41 -8.01
C LEU A 183 -4.64 -7.17 -7.13
N GLY A 184 -5.19 -6.08 -7.69
CA GLY A 184 -5.60 -4.91 -6.93
C GLY A 184 -6.70 -5.24 -5.93
N ALA A 185 -7.71 -6.00 -6.32
CA ALA A 185 -8.76 -6.47 -5.42
C ALA A 185 -8.19 -7.38 -4.30
N ASN A 186 -7.22 -8.25 -4.63
CA ASN A 186 -6.53 -9.06 -3.63
C ASN A 186 -5.69 -8.20 -2.67
N ALA A 187 -4.98 -7.19 -3.19
CA ALA A 187 -4.22 -6.25 -2.37
C ALA A 187 -5.12 -5.46 -1.40
N LEU A 188 -6.34 -5.12 -1.83
CA LEU A 188 -7.37 -4.49 -1.01
C LEU A 188 -8.08 -5.47 -0.05
N HIS A 189 -7.75 -6.76 -0.07
CA HIS A 189 -8.41 -7.83 0.70
C HIS A 189 -9.89 -8.06 0.35
N ILE A 190 -10.32 -7.63 -0.83
CA ILE A 190 -11.69 -7.79 -1.36
C ILE A 190 -11.77 -8.71 -2.57
N GLY A 191 -10.72 -9.48 -2.84
CA GLY A 191 -10.65 -10.38 -4.00
C GLY A 191 -11.75 -11.46 -4.05
N HIS A 192 -12.39 -11.74 -2.92
CA HIS A 192 -13.55 -12.63 -2.86
C HIS A 192 -14.86 -11.99 -3.37
N LEU A 193 -14.89 -10.66 -3.51
CA LEU A 193 -16.04 -9.89 -4.02
C LEU A 193 -15.87 -9.48 -5.48
N CYS A 194 -14.62 -9.44 -5.98
CA CYS A 194 -14.27 -8.91 -7.29
C CYS A 194 -13.52 -10.00 -8.07
N GLY A 195 -14.12 -10.54 -9.13
CA GLY A 195 -13.63 -11.69 -9.89
C GLY A 195 -12.68 -11.38 -11.02
#